data_8f70df268a90311707787f79aa83d0eb
#
_entry.id   8f70df268a90311707787f79aa83d0eb
#
_cell.length_a   1.000
_cell.length_b   1.000
_cell.length_c   1.000
_cell.angle_alpha   90.00
_cell.angle_beta   90.00
_cell.angle_gamma   90.00
#
_symmetry.space_group_name_H-M   'P 1'
#
loop_
_entity.id
_entity.type
_entity.pdbx_description
1 polymer ?
#
loop_
_entity_poly.entity_id
_entity_poly.type
_entity_poly.pdbx_seq_one_letter_code
_entity_poly.pdbx_strand_id
1 'polypeptide(L)'
;SIPAPAQLYCELICRSDKLIAATDAVYPDRAELAKDVSKVYRELILDLYKHGARDIKLDDCTWGVLVNDSFWHAFDEGHLKREEILQLYKEINENALVDLPEDLRITTHICRGNYDSTWASEGGYGPAAPYVFKEKGVEAFYLEFDDDRSGDFAPLAEVPADKVVVLGLVTSKKPELEDPEALKARIKEAGQYHPLATTALSTQCGFASTEEGNHLTDEE
;
A
#
# COMPACT_ATOMS: atom_id res chain seq x y z
N SER A 1 -11.56 -5.98 -0.05
CA SER A 1 -10.28 -5.51 -0.62
C SER A 1 -9.79 -6.48 -1.69
N ILE A 2 -8.94 -5.99 -2.57
CA ILE A 2 -8.24 -6.77 -3.60
C ILE A 2 -6.76 -6.36 -3.58
N PRO A 3 -5.82 -7.21 -4.01
CA PRO A 3 -4.43 -6.80 -4.21
C PRO A 3 -4.33 -5.62 -5.18
N ALA A 4 -3.32 -4.77 -5.02
CA ALA A 4 -3.09 -3.67 -5.95
C ALA A 4 -2.61 -4.17 -7.34
N PRO A 5 -2.98 -3.49 -8.44
CA PRO A 5 -2.58 -3.91 -9.80
C PRO A 5 -1.06 -4.06 -9.96
N ALA A 6 -0.31 -3.07 -9.53
CA ALA A 6 1.14 -3.06 -9.67
C ALA A 6 1.83 -4.11 -8.80
N GLN A 7 1.21 -4.59 -7.73
CA GLN A 7 1.72 -5.71 -6.94
C GLN A 7 1.82 -6.98 -7.80
N LEU A 8 0.78 -7.32 -8.59
CA LEU A 8 0.83 -8.45 -9.51
C LEU A 8 1.98 -8.31 -10.50
N TYR A 9 2.16 -7.12 -11.07
CA TYR A 9 3.27 -6.84 -11.98
C TYR A 9 4.63 -7.14 -11.32
N CYS A 10 4.88 -6.60 -10.12
CA CYS A 10 6.11 -6.84 -9.39
C CYS A 10 6.32 -8.32 -9.04
N GLU A 11 5.27 -9.04 -8.63
CA GLU A 11 5.33 -10.48 -8.37
C GLU A 11 5.82 -11.26 -9.61
N LEU A 12 5.34 -10.89 -10.79
CA LEU A 12 5.70 -11.55 -12.05
C LEU A 12 7.13 -11.29 -12.50
N ILE A 13 7.72 -10.15 -12.11
CA ILE A 13 9.05 -9.72 -12.59
C ILE A 13 10.17 -9.79 -11.56
N CYS A 14 9.84 -10.06 -10.27
CA CYS A 14 10.82 -9.95 -9.18
C CYS A 14 10.93 -11.19 -8.30
N ARG A 15 9.93 -12.08 -8.28
CA ARG A 15 9.82 -13.09 -7.23
C ARG A 15 10.82 -14.24 -7.31
N SER A 16 11.13 -14.72 -8.52
CA SER A 16 12.14 -15.77 -8.73
C SER A 16 12.56 -15.85 -10.18
N ASP A 17 13.79 -16.29 -10.45
CA ASP A 17 14.33 -16.45 -11.82
C ASP A 17 13.42 -17.32 -12.69
N LYS A 18 12.83 -18.38 -12.12
CA LYS A 18 11.92 -19.26 -12.83
C LYS A 18 10.66 -18.54 -13.28
N LEU A 19 10.07 -17.72 -12.42
CA LEU A 19 8.86 -16.95 -12.73
C LEU A 19 9.18 -15.84 -13.71
N ILE A 20 10.29 -15.14 -13.52
CA ILE A 20 10.79 -14.12 -14.45
C ILE A 20 10.95 -14.70 -15.85
N ALA A 21 11.66 -15.83 -16.00
CA ALA A 21 11.85 -16.49 -17.29
C ALA A 21 10.53 -16.95 -17.93
N ALA A 22 9.58 -17.44 -17.14
CA ALA A 22 8.25 -17.81 -17.63
C ALA A 22 7.46 -16.59 -18.09
N THR A 23 7.55 -15.49 -17.36
CA THR A 23 6.91 -14.21 -17.72
C THR A 23 7.52 -13.66 -19.02
N ASP A 24 8.85 -13.64 -19.14
CA ASP A 24 9.54 -13.15 -20.33
C ASP A 24 9.26 -13.97 -21.59
N ALA A 25 8.98 -15.25 -21.43
CA ALA A 25 8.59 -16.12 -22.55
C ALA A 25 7.20 -15.75 -23.13
N VAL A 26 6.31 -15.18 -22.31
CA VAL A 26 4.96 -14.76 -22.70
C VAL A 26 4.91 -13.26 -23.02
N TYR A 27 5.60 -12.45 -22.22
CA TYR A 27 5.69 -11.00 -22.31
C TYR A 27 7.15 -10.56 -22.47
N PRO A 28 7.72 -10.65 -23.67
CA PRO A 28 9.08 -10.16 -23.92
C PRO A 28 9.17 -8.62 -23.80
N ASP A 29 8.05 -7.91 -23.97
CA ASP A 29 7.92 -6.49 -23.70
C ASP A 29 7.21 -6.25 -22.36
N ARG A 30 7.96 -5.70 -21.41
CA ARG A 30 7.45 -5.37 -20.06
C ARG A 30 6.40 -4.25 -20.06
N ALA A 31 6.40 -3.38 -21.07
CA ALA A 31 5.37 -2.35 -21.20
C ALA A 31 4.02 -2.96 -21.60
N GLU A 32 4.01 -4.01 -22.41
CA GLU A 32 2.78 -4.75 -22.73
C GLU A 32 2.24 -5.46 -21.49
N LEU A 33 3.11 -6.11 -20.69
CA LEU A 33 2.70 -6.71 -19.43
C LEU A 33 2.05 -5.67 -18.49
N ALA A 34 2.69 -4.52 -18.29
CA ALA A 34 2.17 -3.45 -17.43
C ALA A 34 0.79 -2.98 -17.89
N LYS A 35 0.61 -2.80 -19.20
CA LYS A 35 -0.67 -2.41 -19.81
C LYS A 35 -1.76 -3.46 -19.60
N ASP A 36 -1.45 -4.72 -19.82
CA ASP A 36 -2.42 -5.81 -19.67
C ASP A 36 -2.81 -6.02 -18.20
N VAL A 37 -1.86 -5.91 -17.26
CA VAL A 37 -2.17 -5.94 -15.82
C VAL A 37 -3.14 -4.82 -15.47
N SER A 38 -2.86 -3.58 -15.85
CA SER A 38 -3.77 -2.45 -15.60
C SER A 38 -5.16 -2.69 -16.18
N LYS A 39 -5.25 -3.19 -17.40
CA LYS A 39 -6.50 -3.49 -18.09
C LYS A 39 -7.32 -4.56 -17.36
N VAL A 40 -6.70 -5.68 -17.00
CA VAL A 40 -7.37 -6.79 -16.29
C VAL A 40 -7.91 -6.32 -14.94
N TYR A 41 -7.14 -5.53 -14.20
CA TYR A 41 -7.62 -4.98 -12.93
C TYR A 41 -8.76 -3.98 -13.10
N ARG A 42 -8.71 -3.15 -14.13
CA ARG A 42 -9.83 -2.25 -14.45
C ARG A 42 -11.10 -3.03 -14.77
N GLU A 43 -10.99 -4.10 -15.55
CA GLU A 43 -12.11 -5.00 -15.86
C GLU A 43 -12.67 -5.67 -14.60
N LEU A 44 -11.79 -6.16 -13.70
CA LEU A 44 -12.17 -6.72 -12.39
C LEU A 44 -12.93 -5.70 -11.53
N ILE A 45 -12.40 -4.48 -11.41
CA ILE A 45 -13.01 -3.39 -10.63
C ILE A 45 -14.41 -3.07 -11.18
N LEU A 46 -14.56 -2.94 -12.49
CA LEU A 46 -15.83 -2.68 -13.14
C LEU A 46 -16.82 -3.84 -12.99
N ASP A 47 -16.34 -5.08 -12.96
CA ASP A 47 -17.17 -6.24 -12.72
C ASP A 47 -17.67 -6.29 -11.27
N LEU A 48 -16.79 -6.02 -10.30
CA LEU A 48 -17.17 -5.86 -8.89
C LEU A 48 -18.21 -4.73 -8.72
N TYR A 49 -18.04 -3.61 -9.39
CA TYR A 49 -19.00 -2.51 -9.39
C TYR A 49 -20.39 -2.95 -9.92
N LYS A 50 -20.45 -3.69 -11.01
CA LYS A 50 -21.70 -4.26 -11.55
C LYS A 50 -22.41 -5.17 -10.56
N HIS A 51 -21.63 -5.87 -9.70
CA HIS A 51 -22.15 -6.73 -8.64
C HIS A 51 -22.43 -5.99 -7.31
N GLY A 52 -22.39 -4.67 -7.32
CA GLY A 52 -22.84 -3.83 -6.21
C GLY A 52 -21.73 -3.23 -5.35
N ALA A 53 -20.45 -3.46 -5.65
CA ALA A 53 -19.35 -2.78 -4.95
C ALA A 53 -19.42 -1.26 -5.19
N ARG A 54 -19.22 -0.48 -4.12
CA ARG A 54 -19.12 0.99 -4.15
C ARG A 54 -17.90 1.51 -3.41
N ASP A 55 -17.20 0.61 -2.75
CA ASP A 55 -15.96 0.90 -2.02
C ASP A 55 -15.00 -0.27 -2.23
N ILE A 56 -13.87 -0.01 -2.86
CA ILE A 56 -12.84 -1.01 -3.10
C ILE A 56 -11.53 -0.51 -2.51
N LYS A 57 -10.96 -1.30 -1.60
CA LYS A 57 -9.65 -1.05 -1.02
C LYS A 57 -8.61 -1.89 -1.75
N LEU A 58 -7.60 -1.25 -2.31
CA LEU A 58 -6.41 -1.89 -2.82
C LEU A 58 -5.51 -2.24 -1.62
N ASP A 59 -5.08 -3.49 -1.52
CA ASP A 59 -4.07 -3.91 -0.56
C ASP A 59 -2.71 -3.89 -1.27
N ASP A 60 -1.91 -2.86 -0.96
CA ASP A 60 -0.71 -2.50 -1.72
C ASP A 60 0.56 -2.71 -0.88
N CYS A 61 0.86 -3.97 -0.59
CA CYS A 61 2.00 -4.35 0.23
C CYS A 61 3.36 -4.01 -0.41
N THR A 62 3.41 -3.91 -1.73
CA THR A 62 4.69 -3.72 -2.44
C THR A 62 5.28 -2.34 -2.22
N TRP A 63 4.47 -1.29 -2.00
CA TRP A 63 5.01 0.01 -1.58
C TRP A 63 5.85 -0.10 -0.29
N GLY A 64 5.40 -0.92 0.67
CA GLY A 64 6.15 -1.21 1.89
C GLY A 64 7.51 -1.85 1.63
N VAL A 65 7.61 -2.73 0.63
CA VAL A 65 8.88 -3.34 0.18
C VAL A 65 9.74 -2.33 -0.58
N LEU A 66 9.13 -1.51 -1.45
CA LEU A 66 9.82 -0.52 -2.28
C LEU A 66 10.45 0.64 -1.48
N VAL A 67 10.01 0.90 -0.25
CA VAL A 67 10.65 1.87 0.65
C VAL A 67 11.82 1.29 1.47
N ASN A 68 11.97 -0.03 1.51
CA ASN A 68 12.99 -0.72 2.29
C ASN A 68 14.34 -0.70 1.55
N ASP A 69 15.35 -0.04 2.13
CA ASP A 69 16.68 0.07 1.52
C ASP A 69 17.38 -1.28 1.37
N SER A 70 17.15 -2.22 2.30
CA SER A 70 17.72 -3.57 2.22
C SER A 70 17.22 -4.33 0.99
N PHE A 71 15.97 -4.10 0.57
CA PHE A 71 15.42 -4.66 -0.66
C PHE A 71 16.20 -4.15 -1.87
N TRP A 72 16.46 -2.85 -1.96
CA TRP A 72 17.20 -2.24 -3.06
C TRP A 72 18.66 -2.69 -3.09
N HIS A 73 19.31 -2.85 -1.95
CA HIS A 73 20.66 -3.40 -1.89
C HIS A 73 20.74 -4.84 -2.40
N ALA A 74 19.70 -5.65 -2.16
CA ALA A 74 19.62 -7.00 -2.72
C ALA A 74 19.34 -7.03 -4.24
N PHE A 75 18.69 -5.98 -4.76
CA PHE A 75 18.35 -5.81 -6.19
C PHE A 75 19.40 -5.07 -6.99
N ASP A 76 20.42 -4.47 -6.35
CA ASP A 76 21.43 -3.57 -6.95
C ASP A 76 22.47 -4.28 -7.85
N GLU A 77 22.23 -5.54 -8.23
CA GLU A 77 22.99 -6.22 -9.27
C GLU A 77 22.64 -5.73 -10.69
N GLY A 78 22.15 -4.51 -10.83
CA GLY A 78 22.31 -3.74 -12.05
C GLY A 78 21.11 -3.67 -13.00
N HIS A 79 19.90 -3.99 -12.60
CA HIS A 79 18.82 -4.08 -13.60
C HIS A 79 17.64 -3.12 -13.43
N LEU A 80 17.41 -2.53 -12.25
CA LEU A 80 16.26 -1.66 -12.02
C LEU A 80 16.67 -0.40 -11.24
N LYS A 81 16.43 0.77 -11.78
CA LYS A 81 16.55 2.02 -11.04
C LYS A 81 15.30 2.22 -10.18
N ARG A 82 15.50 2.53 -8.90
CA ARG A 82 14.43 2.71 -7.93
C ARG A 82 13.35 3.66 -8.43
N GLU A 83 13.74 4.82 -8.92
CA GLU A 83 12.84 5.85 -9.41
C GLU A 83 12.00 5.37 -10.61
N GLU A 84 12.59 4.59 -11.51
CA GLU A 84 11.89 4.04 -12.68
C GLU A 84 10.82 3.05 -12.26
N ILE A 85 11.11 2.20 -11.26
CA ILE A 85 10.13 1.25 -10.72
C ILE A 85 9.03 1.95 -9.94
N LEU A 86 9.36 2.91 -9.09
CA LEU A 86 8.36 3.66 -8.33
C LEU A 86 7.39 4.40 -9.27
N GLN A 87 7.92 5.01 -10.34
CA GLN A 87 7.10 5.68 -11.34
C GLN A 87 6.21 4.70 -12.12
N LEU A 88 6.78 3.58 -12.59
CA LEU A 88 6.04 2.54 -13.30
C LEU A 88 4.96 1.93 -12.42
N TYR A 89 5.26 1.67 -11.15
CA TYR A 89 4.33 1.13 -10.18
C TYR A 89 3.09 2.03 -10.03
N LYS A 90 3.33 3.33 -9.84
CA LYS A 90 2.28 4.35 -9.81
C LYS A 90 1.44 4.34 -11.10
N GLU A 91 2.09 4.31 -12.27
CA GLU A 91 1.40 4.33 -13.57
C GLU A 91 0.51 3.10 -13.79
N ILE A 92 0.95 1.91 -13.37
CA ILE A 92 0.15 0.69 -13.46
C ILE A 92 -1.11 0.81 -12.61
N ASN A 93 -0.98 1.28 -11.36
CA ASN A 93 -2.13 1.50 -10.48
C ASN A 93 -3.09 2.54 -11.07
N GLU A 94 -2.59 3.71 -11.46
CA GLU A 94 -3.41 4.78 -12.04
C GLU A 94 -4.18 4.32 -13.30
N ASN A 95 -3.51 3.59 -14.20
CA ASN A 95 -4.13 3.11 -15.45
C ASN A 95 -5.26 2.11 -15.20
N ALA A 96 -5.21 1.37 -14.11
CA ALA A 96 -6.32 0.50 -13.69
C ALA A 96 -7.52 1.29 -13.15
N LEU A 97 -7.33 2.53 -12.73
CA LEU A 97 -8.34 3.39 -12.10
C LEU A 97 -8.93 4.44 -13.06
N VAL A 98 -8.55 4.42 -14.35
CA VAL A 98 -9.05 5.38 -15.35
C VAL A 98 -10.53 5.14 -15.65
N ASP A 99 -11.31 6.22 -15.76
CA ASP A 99 -12.72 6.21 -16.17
C ASP A 99 -13.60 5.23 -15.35
N LEU A 100 -13.38 5.16 -14.05
CA LEU A 100 -14.25 4.44 -13.13
C LEU A 100 -15.51 5.26 -12.83
N PRO A 101 -16.64 4.60 -12.45
CA PRO A 101 -17.85 5.30 -12.02
C PRO A 101 -17.61 6.28 -10.88
N GLU A 102 -18.23 7.46 -10.93
CA GLU A 102 -18.05 8.56 -9.96
C GLU A 102 -18.50 8.18 -8.53
N ASP A 103 -19.43 7.23 -8.41
CA ASP A 103 -19.92 6.72 -7.12
C ASP A 103 -19.14 5.50 -6.60
N LEU A 104 -18.05 5.12 -7.26
CA LEU A 104 -17.12 4.09 -6.81
C LEU A 104 -15.91 4.71 -6.12
N ARG A 105 -15.79 4.48 -4.82
CA ARG A 105 -14.66 4.93 -4.03
C ARG A 105 -13.51 3.93 -4.07
N ILE A 106 -12.32 4.39 -4.40
CA ILE A 106 -11.08 3.60 -4.34
C ILE A 106 -10.21 4.14 -3.19
N THR A 107 -9.77 3.23 -2.35
CA THR A 107 -8.82 3.49 -1.26
C THR A 107 -7.63 2.55 -1.37
N THR A 108 -6.49 2.88 -0.77
CA THR A 108 -5.33 2.00 -0.75
C THR A 108 -4.80 1.81 0.66
N HIS A 109 -4.35 0.59 0.98
CA HIS A 109 -3.66 0.26 2.21
C HIS A 109 -2.21 -0.11 1.89
N ILE A 110 -1.26 0.59 2.49
CA ILE A 110 0.16 0.29 2.36
C ILE A 110 0.58 -0.58 3.53
N CYS A 111 0.51 -1.90 3.32
CA CYS A 111 0.89 -2.90 4.28
C CYS A 111 2.41 -3.09 4.34
N ARG A 112 2.93 -3.43 5.51
CA ARG A 112 4.35 -3.82 5.71
C ARG A 112 4.52 -5.30 6.04
N GLY A 113 3.46 -6.07 5.89
CA GLY A 113 3.36 -7.47 6.29
C GLY A 113 2.68 -7.64 7.64
N ASN A 114 1.82 -8.64 7.72
CA ASN A 114 1.06 -8.97 8.91
C ASN A 114 0.91 -10.50 9.01
N TYR A 115 1.90 -11.15 9.63
CA TYR A 115 1.98 -12.59 9.77
C TYR A 115 2.50 -12.94 11.16
N ASP A 116 1.73 -13.69 11.93
CA ASP A 116 2.12 -14.21 13.24
C ASP A 116 2.76 -13.11 14.14
N SER A 117 2.10 -11.97 14.27
CA SER A 117 2.56 -10.76 14.98
C SER A 117 3.89 -10.17 14.47
N THR A 118 4.33 -10.52 13.26
CA THR A 118 5.55 -10.00 12.63
C THR A 118 5.26 -9.15 11.40
N TRP A 119 6.29 -8.62 10.77
CA TRP A 119 6.23 -7.84 9.54
C TRP A 119 7.34 -8.26 8.57
N ALA A 120 7.17 -7.95 7.30
CA ALA A 120 8.09 -8.31 6.23
C ALA A 120 9.02 -7.16 5.82
N SER A 121 8.61 -5.90 6.03
CA SER A 121 9.38 -4.73 5.62
C SER A 121 9.29 -3.59 6.62
N GLU A 122 10.31 -2.73 6.61
CA GLU A 122 10.41 -1.52 7.43
C GLU A 122 10.98 -0.37 6.60
N GLY A 123 10.82 0.85 7.07
CA GLY A 123 11.27 2.09 6.41
C GLY A 123 10.16 3.13 6.35
N GLY A 124 10.52 4.41 6.41
CA GLY A 124 9.59 5.54 6.30
C GLY A 124 9.01 5.67 4.89
N TYR A 125 7.88 6.33 4.76
CA TYR A 125 7.20 6.54 3.46
C TYR A 125 7.93 7.52 2.52
N GLY A 126 8.97 8.25 3.00
CA GLY A 126 9.67 9.30 2.24
C GLY A 126 10.02 8.93 0.80
N PRO A 127 10.68 7.79 0.52
CA PRO A 127 11.05 7.43 -0.84
C PRO A 127 9.86 7.19 -1.79
N ALA A 128 8.71 6.69 -1.28
CA ALA A 128 7.51 6.43 -2.07
C ALA A 128 6.54 7.61 -2.11
N ALA A 129 6.59 8.51 -1.14
CA ALA A 129 5.63 9.61 -1.00
C ALA A 129 5.40 10.45 -2.27
N PRO A 130 6.45 10.84 -3.06
CA PRO A 130 6.27 11.58 -4.29
C PRO A 130 5.48 10.83 -5.37
N TYR A 131 5.35 9.52 -5.24
CA TYR A 131 4.65 8.64 -6.17
C TYR A 131 3.30 8.22 -5.63
N VAL A 132 3.25 7.48 -4.54
CA VAL A 132 2.03 6.87 -4.00
C VAL A 132 0.99 7.92 -3.59
N PHE A 133 1.41 9.00 -2.92
CA PHE A 133 0.46 10.04 -2.48
C PHE A 133 -0.02 10.96 -3.63
N LYS A 134 0.54 10.79 -4.83
CA LYS A 134 0.10 11.46 -6.05
C LYS A 134 -0.69 10.53 -6.97
N GLU A 135 -1.00 9.31 -6.57
CA GLU A 135 -1.83 8.40 -7.36
C GLU A 135 -3.22 8.98 -7.61
N LYS A 136 -3.57 9.08 -8.88
CA LYS A 136 -4.89 9.53 -9.31
C LYS A 136 -5.91 8.42 -9.12
N GLY A 137 -7.12 8.80 -8.74
CA GLY A 137 -8.21 7.84 -8.53
C GLY A 137 -8.26 7.24 -7.13
N VAL A 138 -7.24 7.45 -6.28
CA VAL A 138 -7.24 7.06 -4.87
C VAL A 138 -7.77 8.20 -4.02
N GLU A 139 -8.73 7.92 -3.13
CA GLU A 139 -9.37 8.90 -2.25
C GLU A 139 -8.86 8.88 -0.82
N ALA A 140 -8.39 7.70 -0.34
CA ALA A 140 -7.88 7.55 1.01
C ALA A 140 -6.68 6.60 1.07
N PHE A 141 -5.72 6.94 1.92
CA PHE A 141 -4.51 6.18 2.20
C PHE A 141 -4.55 5.64 3.63
N TYR A 142 -4.58 4.32 3.78
CA TYR A 142 -4.46 3.61 5.06
C TYR A 142 -2.98 3.30 5.29
N LEU A 143 -2.38 3.95 6.28
CA LEU A 143 -0.94 3.96 6.51
C LEU A 143 -0.61 3.42 7.91
N GLU A 144 0.33 2.50 7.99
CA GLU A 144 0.82 1.95 9.26
C GLU A 144 1.76 2.94 9.94
N PHE A 145 1.46 3.26 11.20
CA PHE A 145 2.26 4.14 12.07
C PHE A 145 2.22 3.68 13.54
N ASP A 146 1.97 2.42 13.80
CA ASP A 146 1.83 1.86 15.15
C ASP A 146 3.17 1.78 15.92
N ASP A 147 4.31 1.75 15.21
CA ASP A 147 5.64 1.78 15.80
C ASP A 147 6.68 2.50 14.91
N ASP A 148 7.93 2.51 15.35
CA ASP A 148 9.04 3.25 14.72
C ASP A 148 9.45 2.68 13.35
N ARG A 149 9.05 1.45 12.97
CA ARG A 149 9.40 0.83 11.68
C ARG A 149 8.85 1.61 10.47
N SER A 150 7.80 2.39 10.69
CA SER A 150 7.15 3.20 9.64
C SER A 150 7.74 4.60 9.48
N GLY A 151 8.73 4.97 10.31
CA GLY A 151 9.32 6.30 10.30
C GLY A 151 8.40 7.37 10.91
N ASP A 152 8.62 8.61 10.52
CA ASP A 152 7.88 9.78 11.00
C ASP A 152 6.72 10.18 10.08
N PHE A 153 5.98 11.22 10.48
CA PHE A 153 4.82 11.75 9.72
C PHE A 153 5.19 12.77 8.64
N ALA A 154 6.46 13.19 8.51
CA ALA A 154 6.84 14.19 7.53
C ALA A 154 6.41 13.89 6.09
N PRO A 155 6.42 12.62 5.61
CA PRO A 155 5.93 12.29 4.28
C PRO A 155 4.46 12.61 4.03
N LEU A 156 3.62 12.76 5.07
CA LEU A 156 2.21 13.12 4.94
C LEU A 156 2.01 14.52 4.33
N ALA A 157 3.03 15.39 4.36
CA ALA A 157 3.00 16.68 3.69
C ALA A 157 2.86 16.56 2.16
N GLU A 158 3.17 15.40 1.58
CA GLU A 158 2.99 15.11 0.15
C GLU A 158 1.55 14.70 -0.20
N VAL A 159 0.73 14.32 0.77
CA VAL A 159 -0.67 13.94 0.55
C VAL A 159 -1.50 15.20 0.24
N PRO A 160 -2.24 15.23 -0.88
CA PRO A 160 -3.15 16.35 -1.16
C PRO A 160 -4.16 16.55 -0.02
N ALA A 161 -4.43 17.80 0.37
CA ALA A 161 -5.22 18.14 1.55
C ALA A 161 -6.69 17.66 1.49
N ASP A 162 -7.20 17.39 0.29
CA ASP A 162 -8.55 16.84 0.04
C ASP A 162 -8.62 15.31 0.15
N LYS A 163 -7.48 14.62 0.20
CA LYS A 163 -7.43 13.16 0.37
C LYS A 163 -7.49 12.79 1.84
N VAL A 164 -8.05 11.61 2.13
CA VAL A 164 -8.13 11.12 3.51
C VAL A 164 -6.86 10.34 3.86
N VAL A 165 -6.26 10.67 5.00
CA VAL A 165 -5.20 9.87 5.62
C VAL A 165 -5.80 9.10 6.79
N VAL A 166 -5.72 7.77 6.76
CA VAL A 166 -6.14 6.90 7.85
C VAL A 166 -4.89 6.44 8.57
N LEU A 167 -4.69 6.98 9.78
CA LEU A 167 -3.53 6.69 10.61
C LEU A 167 -3.73 5.37 11.36
N GLY A 168 -3.01 4.35 10.94
CA GLY A 168 -2.93 3.05 11.61
C GLY A 168 -2.03 3.12 12.83
N LEU A 169 -2.52 3.72 13.92
CA LEU A 169 -1.75 3.93 15.16
C LEU A 169 -1.99 2.83 16.19
N VAL A 170 -3.06 2.06 16.05
CA VAL A 170 -3.39 0.95 16.94
C VAL A 170 -2.76 -0.32 16.37
N THR A 171 -1.89 -0.97 17.15
CA THR A 171 -1.25 -2.20 16.69
C THR A 171 -2.22 -3.39 16.75
N SER A 172 -2.12 -4.28 15.77
CA SER A 172 -2.75 -5.59 15.83
C SER A 172 -1.73 -6.71 16.09
N LYS A 173 -0.53 -6.37 16.53
CA LYS A 173 0.58 -7.32 16.73
C LYS A 173 0.88 -7.62 18.20
N LYS A 174 0.33 -6.83 19.11
CA LYS A 174 0.56 -6.93 20.56
C LYS A 174 -0.76 -6.75 21.29
N PRO A 175 -0.98 -7.45 22.42
CA PRO A 175 -2.23 -7.41 23.16
C PRO A 175 -2.42 -6.15 24.01
N GLU A 176 -1.34 -5.41 24.28
CA GLU A 176 -1.43 -4.24 25.14
C GLU A 176 -2.20 -3.10 24.45
N LEU A 177 -3.24 -2.59 25.09
CA LEU A 177 -3.96 -1.41 24.64
C LEU A 177 -3.08 -0.17 24.67
N GLU A 178 -3.15 0.63 23.64
CA GLU A 178 -2.44 1.90 23.56
C GLU A 178 -2.98 2.92 24.59
N ASP A 179 -2.07 3.74 25.13
CA ASP A 179 -2.45 4.89 25.95
C ASP A 179 -3.19 5.93 25.09
N PRO A 180 -4.44 6.28 25.42
CA PRO A 180 -5.22 7.30 24.69
C PRO A 180 -4.53 8.67 24.58
N GLU A 181 -3.73 9.07 25.58
CA GLU A 181 -3.02 10.35 25.53
C GLU A 181 -1.83 10.27 24.57
N ALA A 182 -1.15 9.12 24.48
CA ALA A 182 -0.13 8.87 23.48
C ALA A 182 -0.71 8.90 22.06
N LEU A 183 -1.86 8.26 21.82
CA LEU A 183 -2.55 8.31 20.53
C LEU A 183 -2.94 9.75 20.15
N LYS A 184 -3.49 10.52 21.07
CA LYS A 184 -3.83 11.94 20.84
C LYS A 184 -2.61 12.78 20.50
N ALA A 185 -1.47 12.53 21.19
CA ALA A 185 -0.22 13.21 20.90
C ALA A 185 0.27 12.91 19.47
N ARG A 186 0.24 11.63 19.06
CA ARG A 186 0.59 11.18 17.71
C ARG A 186 -0.31 11.77 16.63
N ILE A 187 -1.64 11.80 16.85
CA ILE A 187 -2.60 12.44 15.93
C ILE A 187 -2.30 13.94 15.79
N LYS A 188 -2.01 14.62 16.90
CA LYS A 188 -1.65 16.04 16.87
C LYS A 188 -0.34 16.30 16.13
N GLU A 189 0.63 15.43 16.26
CA GLU A 189 1.89 15.47 15.51
C GLU A 189 1.64 15.31 14.01
N ALA A 190 0.87 14.28 13.59
CA ALA A 190 0.49 14.07 12.19
C ALA A 190 -0.25 15.29 11.61
N GLY A 191 -1.06 15.97 12.44
CA GLY A 191 -1.76 17.20 12.10
C GLY A 191 -0.88 18.40 11.75
N GLN A 192 0.44 18.33 11.98
CA GLN A 192 1.38 19.34 11.50
C GLN A 192 1.72 19.19 10.02
N TYR A 193 1.46 18.02 9.44
CA TYR A 193 1.79 17.67 8.06
C TYR A 193 0.57 17.49 7.16
N HIS A 194 -0.57 17.05 7.75
CA HIS A 194 -1.82 16.84 7.01
C HIS A 194 -3.02 17.34 7.81
N PRO A 195 -4.07 17.95 7.16
CA PRO A 195 -5.22 18.51 7.87
C PRO A 195 -5.98 17.45 8.67
N LEU A 196 -6.23 17.71 9.96
CA LEU A 196 -7.00 16.78 10.82
C LEU A 196 -8.44 16.57 10.33
N ALA A 197 -9.01 17.52 9.60
CA ALA A 197 -10.36 17.39 9.03
C ALA A 197 -10.48 16.26 7.99
N THR A 198 -9.37 15.86 7.37
CA THR A 198 -9.26 14.74 6.43
C THR A 198 -8.38 13.62 6.98
N THR A 199 -8.32 13.49 8.32
CA THR A 199 -7.57 12.43 8.99
C THR A 199 -8.52 11.52 9.78
N ALA A 200 -8.28 10.22 9.74
CA ALA A 200 -8.99 9.20 10.52
C ALA A 200 -8.00 8.31 11.28
N LEU A 201 -8.49 7.57 12.27
CA LEU A 201 -7.73 6.61 13.06
C LEU A 201 -8.19 5.19 12.74
N SER A 202 -7.25 4.26 12.64
CA SER A 202 -7.53 2.83 12.51
C SER A 202 -6.47 1.97 13.22
N THR A 203 -6.69 0.65 13.19
CA THR A 203 -5.60 -0.31 13.39
C THR A 203 -4.60 -0.23 12.23
N GLN A 204 -3.36 -0.65 12.49
CA GLN A 204 -2.30 -0.61 11.49
C GLN A 204 -2.60 -1.56 10.30
N CYS A 205 -3.15 -2.74 10.58
CA CYS A 205 -3.59 -3.74 9.60
C CYS A 205 -4.76 -4.54 10.18
N GLY A 206 -5.08 -5.72 9.63
CA GLY A 206 -6.06 -6.65 10.18
C GLY A 206 -5.51 -7.42 11.39
N PHE A 207 -6.41 -7.99 12.20
CA PHE A 207 -6.06 -8.80 13.38
C PHE A 207 -5.64 -10.23 13.00
N ALA A 208 -6.12 -10.75 11.87
CA ALA A 208 -5.80 -12.07 11.36
C ALA A 208 -5.75 -12.02 9.83
N SER A 209 -4.60 -11.66 9.28
CA SER A 209 -4.40 -11.58 7.82
C SER A 209 -4.06 -12.92 7.18
N THR A 210 -3.66 -13.92 8.00
CA THR A 210 -3.34 -15.28 7.59
C THR A 210 -4.03 -16.30 8.52
N GLU A 211 -3.90 -17.59 8.21
CA GLU A 211 -4.49 -18.68 9.01
C GLU A 211 -3.98 -18.68 10.47
N GLU A 212 -2.71 -18.31 10.68
CA GLU A 212 -2.09 -18.26 12.01
C GLU A 212 -2.66 -17.12 12.86
N GLY A 213 -3.10 -16.03 12.22
CA GLY A 213 -3.51 -14.81 12.92
C GLY A 213 -2.35 -14.07 13.57
N ASN A 214 -2.67 -13.22 14.54
CA ASN A 214 -1.71 -12.55 15.41
C ASN A 214 -1.87 -13.07 16.85
N HIS A 215 -0.89 -12.81 17.71
CA HIS A 215 -0.85 -13.24 19.11
C HIS A 215 -1.80 -12.38 19.97
N LEU A 216 -3.08 -12.44 19.65
CA LEU A 216 -4.16 -11.71 20.29
C LEU A 216 -5.28 -12.66 20.64
N THR A 217 -6.02 -12.37 21.71
CA THR A 217 -7.26 -13.07 22.09
C THR A 217 -8.48 -12.27 21.65
N ASP A 218 -9.67 -12.88 21.69
CA ASP A 218 -10.93 -12.20 21.37
C ASP A 218 -11.27 -11.09 22.39
N GLU A 219 -10.61 -11.06 23.55
CA GLU A 219 -10.81 -10.10 24.63
C GLU A 219 -9.88 -8.88 24.52
N GLU A 220 -8.82 -8.99 23.73
CA GLU A 220 -7.82 -7.96 23.48
C GLU A 220 -8.06 -7.25 22.15
#